data_5672680f490acda394bb188ba1338f66
#
_entry.id   5672680f490acda394bb188ba1338f66
#
_cell.length_a   1.000
_cell.length_b   1.000
_cell.length_c   1.000
_cell.angle_alpha   90.00
_cell.angle_beta   90.00
_cell.angle_gamma   90.00
#
_symmetry.space_group_name_H-M   'P 1'
#
loop_
_entity.id
_entity.type
_entity.pdbx_description
1 polymer ?
#
loop_
_entity_poly.entity_id
_entity_poly.type
_entity_poly.pdbx_seq_one_letter_code
_entity_poly.pdbx_strand_id
1 'polypeptide(L)'
;MKHHIGERTEMDSNGTNKDIMNKDYILIVCALEIETQNQLEDWNVLYTGVGKVNATYHMTKGIVDGITHGKRPRMVINYGTAGSRKIKKKTLVDCTRFIQRDMDVTGLGFMKGETPFENDIPIVIESECEFNPIGRHATCGTGDNFAEDKSQYYGEVVDMEAYALAKVCKHYDIPFISFKYITDGADEQAHEDWENNLADGIVQFKNIVLSKFDE
;
A
#
# COMPACT_ATOMS: atom_id res chain seq x y z
N MET A 1 -39.00 11.16 -5.88
CA MET A 1 -39.00 9.88 -5.16
C MET A 1 -37.72 9.15 -5.49
N LYS A 2 -36.74 9.19 -4.58
CA LYS A 2 -35.48 8.43 -4.71
C LYS A 2 -35.63 7.11 -3.95
N HIS A 3 -35.73 6.01 -4.66
CA HIS A 3 -35.65 4.68 -4.05
C HIS A 3 -34.17 4.43 -3.67
N HIS A 4 -33.86 4.54 -2.39
CA HIS A 4 -32.69 3.89 -1.80
C HIS A 4 -33.00 2.39 -1.71
N ILE A 5 -32.44 1.60 -2.60
CA ILE A 5 -32.34 0.16 -2.39
C ILE A 5 -31.17 -0.02 -1.45
N GLY A 6 -31.48 -0.23 -0.17
CA GLY A 6 -30.48 -0.62 0.82
C GLY A 6 -29.97 -2.02 0.48
N GLU A 7 -28.73 -2.14 0.03
CA GLU A 7 -28.04 -3.42 -0.04
C GLU A 7 -27.95 -3.99 1.38
N ARG A 8 -28.54 -5.16 1.59
CA ARG A 8 -28.33 -5.93 2.83
C ARG A 8 -26.92 -6.48 2.79
N THR A 9 -26.05 -5.95 3.63
CA THR A 9 -24.74 -6.54 3.89
C THR A 9 -24.93 -7.82 4.72
N GLU A 10 -24.57 -8.97 4.16
CA GLU A 10 -24.50 -10.23 4.92
C GLU A 10 -23.22 -10.23 5.75
N MET A 11 -23.39 -10.31 7.08
CA MET A 11 -22.28 -10.48 8.01
C MET A 11 -22.00 -11.97 8.23
N ASP A 12 -20.72 -12.35 8.34
CA ASP A 12 -20.32 -13.67 8.79
C ASP A 12 -20.55 -13.84 10.31
N SER A 13 -20.25 -15.03 10.84
CA SER A 13 -20.38 -15.34 12.26
C SER A 13 -19.48 -14.49 13.17
N ASN A 14 -18.52 -13.76 12.63
CA ASN A 14 -17.57 -12.87 13.31
C ASN A 14 -17.90 -11.40 13.13
N GLY A 15 -18.98 -11.05 12.44
CA GLY A 15 -19.38 -9.68 12.16
C GLY A 15 -18.64 -9.03 10.99
N THR A 16 -17.89 -9.80 10.20
CA THR A 16 -17.17 -9.32 9.02
C THR A 16 -18.10 -9.32 7.81
N ASN A 17 -18.08 -8.25 7.03
CA ASN A 17 -18.88 -8.15 5.81
C ASN A 17 -18.33 -9.15 4.77
N LYS A 18 -19.06 -10.24 4.50
CA LYS A 18 -18.68 -11.27 3.53
C LYS A 18 -18.33 -10.73 2.14
N ASP A 19 -18.95 -9.61 1.78
CA ASP A 19 -18.71 -8.97 0.48
C ASP A 19 -17.31 -8.34 0.36
N ILE A 20 -16.69 -7.95 1.49
CA ILE A 20 -15.34 -7.38 1.52
C ILE A 20 -14.28 -8.46 1.29
N MET A 21 -14.55 -9.72 1.70
CA MET A 21 -13.64 -10.85 1.58
C MET A 21 -13.71 -11.58 0.23
N ASN A 22 -14.53 -11.11 -0.70
CA ASN A 22 -14.58 -11.71 -2.04
C ASN A 22 -13.37 -11.27 -2.88
N LYS A 23 -12.50 -12.22 -3.24
CA LYS A 23 -11.28 -12.03 -4.04
C LYS A 23 -11.50 -11.23 -5.33
N ASP A 24 -12.66 -11.38 -5.97
CA ASP A 24 -13.00 -10.70 -7.23
C ASP A 24 -13.04 -9.16 -7.11
N TYR A 25 -13.25 -8.65 -5.90
CA TYR A 25 -13.30 -7.22 -5.60
C TYR A 25 -12.06 -6.71 -4.86
N ILE A 26 -11.05 -7.54 -4.69
CA ILE A 26 -9.75 -7.13 -4.12
C ILE A 26 -8.80 -6.84 -5.26
N LEU A 27 -8.18 -5.67 -5.22
CA LEU A 27 -7.10 -5.30 -6.11
C LEU A 27 -5.78 -5.36 -5.34
N ILE A 28 -4.90 -6.28 -5.73
CA ILE A 28 -3.52 -6.30 -5.22
C ILE A 28 -2.68 -5.38 -6.10
N VAL A 29 -1.90 -4.51 -5.49
CA VAL A 29 -1.03 -3.56 -6.21
C VAL A 29 0.41 -3.77 -5.80
N CYS A 30 1.28 -3.98 -6.80
CA CYS A 30 2.71 -4.15 -6.63
C CYS A 30 3.46 -3.20 -7.57
N ALA A 31 4.70 -2.83 -7.24
CA ALA A 31 5.51 -2.04 -8.14
C ALA A 31 6.04 -2.89 -9.30
N LEU A 32 6.63 -4.02 -9.01
CA LEU A 32 7.35 -4.87 -9.97
C LEU A 32 6.89 -6.33 -9.92
N GLU A 33 6.84 -6.97 -11.09
CA GLU A 33 6.52 -8.41 -11.21
C GLU A 33 7.53 -9.30 -10.44
N ILE A 34 8.80 -8.89 -10.39
CA ILE A 34 9.84 -9.63 -9.67
C ILE A 34 9.55 -9.77 -8.17
N GLU A 35 8.80 -8.83 -7.57
CA GLU A 35 8.43 -8.90 -6.15
C GLU A 35 7.44 -10.02 -5.87
N THR A 36 6.62 -10.38 -6.85
CA THR A 36 5.58 -11.41 -6.71
C THR A 36 6.01 -12.78 -7.24
N GLN A 37 7.08 -12.84 -8.04
CA GLN A 37 7.62 -14.08 -8.62
C GLN A 37 6.55 -14.96 -9.28
N ASN A 38 5.58 -14.34 -9.97
CA ASN A 38 4.43 -15.01 -10.61
C ASN A 38 3.57 -15.86 -9.66
N GLN A 39 3.60 -15.58 -8.34
CA GLN A 39 2.85 -16.36 -7.36
C GLN A 39 1.43 -15.83 -7.07
N LEU A 40 0.97 -14.83 -7.81
CA LEU A 40 -0.35 -14.20 -7.62
C LEU A 40 -1.28 -14.34 -8.86
N GLU A 41 -1.10 -15.39 -9.66
CA GLU A 41 -1.88 -15.60 -10.90
C GLU A 41 -3.39 -15.72 -10.65
N ASP A 42 -3.80 -16.21 -9.48
CA ASP A 42 -5.21 -16.37 -9.09
C ASP A 42 -5.83 -15.09 -8.51
N TRP A 43 -5.11 -13.98 -8.53
CA TRP A 43 -5.53 -12.69 -7.98
C TRP A 43 -5.62 -11.61 -9.04
N ASN A 44 -6.46 -10.61 -8.78
CA ASN A 44 -6.47 -9.38 -9.59
C ASN A 44 -5.29 -8.50 -9.19
N VAL A 45 -4.21 -8.52 -9.98
CA VAL A 45 -2.96 -7.80 -9.68
C VAL A 45 -2.74 -6.67 -10.67
N LEU A 46 -2.37 -5.51 -10.15
CA LEU A 46 -1.93 -4.34 -10.91
C LEU A 46 -0.46 -4.06 -10.62
N TYR A 47 0.38 -4.11 -11.66
CA TYR A 47 1.78 -3.67 -11.57
C TYR A 47 1.89 -2.23 -12.04
N THR A 48 2.41 -1.38 -11.16
CA THR A 48 2.43 0.08 -11.39
C THR A 48 3.74 0.61 -11.97
N GLY A 49 4.82 -0.14 -11.84
CA GLY A 49 6.17 0.40 -11.98
C GLY A 49 6.60 1.21 -10.75
N VAL A 50 7.86 1.59 -10.73
CA VAL A 50 8.51 2.26 -9.60
C VAL A 50 8.19 3.75 -9.57
N GLY A 51 8.01 4.28 -8.35
CA GLY A 51 7.89 5.71 -8.07
C GLY A 51 6.46 6.24 -8.05
N LYS A 52 6.28 7.37 -7.37
CA LYS A 52 4.97 7.99 -7.11
C LYS A 52 4.18 8.33 -8.37
N VAL A 53 4.85 8.79 -9.42
CA VAL A 53 4.19 9.17 -10.68
C VAL A 53 3.58 7.96 -11.37
N ASN A 54 4.36 6.86 -11.51
CA ASN A 54 3.88 5.62 -12.09
C ASN A 54 2.76 5.01 -11.24
N ALA A 55 2.94 4.95 -9.92
CA ALA A 55 1.94 4.47 -8.98
C ALA A 55 0.61 5.21 -9.12
N THR A 56 0.66 6.55 -9.15
CA THR A 56 -0.55 7.38 -9.32
C THR A 56 -1.23 7.13 -10.66
N TYR A 57 -0.47 7.13 -11.76
CA TYR A 57 -1.01 6.98 -13.11
C TYR A 57 -1.70 5.63 -13.30
N HIS A 58 -0.97 4.54 -13.03
CA HIS A 58 -1.49 3.20 -13.26
C HIS A 58 -2.62 2.83 -12.30
N MET A 59 -2.52 3.26 -11.03
CA MET A 59 -3.57 3.03 -10.06
C MET A 59 -4.87 3.77 -10.43
N THR A 60 -4.78 5.04 -10.80
CA THR A 60 -5.94 5.83 -11.24
C THR A 60 -6.59 5.18 -12.45
N LYS A 61 -5.78 4.81 -13.45
CA LYS A 61 -6.27 4.11 -14.65
C LYS A 61 -6.96 2.80 -14.31
N GLY A 62 -6.35 1.96 -13.46
CA GLY A 62 -6.91 0.66 -13.05
C GLY A 62 -8.25 0.80 -12.32
N ILE A 63 -8.38 1.77 -11.41
CA ILE A 63 -9.65 2.04 -10.71
C ILE A 63 -10.73 2.52 -11.69
N VAL A 64 -10.40 3.47 -12.57
CA VAL A 64 -11.35 4.00 -13.55
C VAL A 64 -11.81 2.92 -14.53
N ASP A 65 -10.89 2.10 -15.02
CA ASP A 65 -11.21 0.95 -15.87
C ASP A 65 -12.12 -0.04 -15.13
N GLY A 66 -11.83 -0.36 -13.87
CA GLY A 66 -12.66 -1.21 -13.02
C GLY A 66 -14.07 -0.66 -12.83
N ILE A 67 -14.21 0.62 -12.51
CA ILE A 67 -15.51 1.29 -12.36
C ILE A 67 -16.30 1.24 -13.67
N THR A 68 -15.66 1.53 -14.79
CA THR A 68 -16.29 1.57 -16.12
C THR A 68 -16.84 0.20 -16.52
N HIS A 69 -16.20 -0.89 -16.09
CA HIS A 69 -16.62 -2.26 -16.37
C HIS A 69 -17.44 -2.91 -15.23
N GLY A 70 -17.90 -2.13 -14.23
CA GLY A 70 -18.70 -2.64 -13.11
C GLY A 70 -17.92 -3.48 -12.10
N LYS A 71 -16.59 -3.36 -12.11
CA LYS A 71 -15.64 -4.09 -11.23
C LYS A 71 -14.86 -3.12 -10.34
N ARG A 72 -15.55 -2.16 -9.70
CA ARG A 72 -14.89 -1.27 -8.73
C ARG A 72 -14.29 -2.09 -7.60
N PRO A 73 -12.98 -1.93 -7.28
CA PRO A 73 -12.40 -2.58 -6.12
C PRO A 73 -13.12 -2.17 -4.83
N ARG A 74 -13.38 -3.11 -3.95
CA ARG A 74 -13.90 -2.84 -2.59
C ARG A 74 -12.78 -2.64 -1.58
N MET A 75 -11.60 -3.16 -1.90
CA MET A 75 -10.39 -2.98 -1.11
C MET A 75 -9.16 -3.06 -2.01
N VAL A 76 -8.15 -2.28 -1.67
CA VAL A 76 -6.83 -2.33 -2.31
C VAL A 76 -5.80 -2.76 -1.29
N ILE A 77 -5.05 -3.79 -1.64
CA ILE A 77 -3.91 -4.30 -0.87
C ILE A 77 -2.64 -4.02 -1.66
N ASN A 78 -1.78 -3.17 -1.15
CA ASN A 78 -0.44 -3.02 -1.69
C ASN A 78 0.50 -4.04 -1.05
N TYR A 79 1.23 -4.77 -1.88
CA TYR A 79 2.36 -5.58 -1.47
C TYR A 79 3.62 -5.08 -2.18
N GLY A 80 4.75 -5.08 -1.49
CA GLY A 80 6.04 -4.72 -2.05
C GLY A 80 7.15 -4.79 -1.02
N THR A 81 8.36 -4.50 -1.47
CA THR A 81 9.55 -4.43 -0.63
C THR A 81 9.75 -3.04 -0.04
N ALA A 82 10.51 -2.94 1.04
CA ALA A 82 10.81 -1.67 1.68
C ALA A 82 12.06 -1.75 2.57
N GLY A 83 12.67 -0.61 2.81
CA GLY A 83 13.76 -0.45 3.76
C GLY A 83 13.28 -0.07 5.16
N SER A 84 14.02 -0.48 6.19
CA SER A 84 13.75 -0.03 7.56
C SER A 84 15.01 -0.04 8.43
N ARG A 85 15.23 1.08 9.16
CA ARG A 85 16.25 1.18 10.22
C ARG A 85 15.75 0.71 11.58
N LYS A 86 14.45 0.47 11.72
CA LYS A 86 13.79 0.15 12.99
C LYS A 86 13.27 -1.29 13.05
N ILE A 87 12.97 -1.86 11.90
CA ILE A 87 12.37 -3.19 11.76
C ILE A 87 13.41 -4.13 11.17
N LYS A 88 13.48 -5.33 11.72
CA LYS A 88 14.43 -6.34 11.28
C LYS A 88 14.19 -6.72 9.81
N LYS A 89 15.27 -6.85 9.02
CA LYS A 89 15.21 -7.43 7.67
C LYS A 89 14.53 -8.80 7.70
N LYS A 90 13.91 -9.18 6.59
CA LYS A 90 13.15 -10.42 6.40
C LYS A 90 11.89 -10.53 7.25
N THR A 91 11.28 -9.40 7.58
CA THR A 91 10.00 -9.32 8.29
C THR A 91 8.93 -8.69 7.41
N LEU A 92 7.76 -9.32 7.30
CA LEU A 92 6.59 -8.72 6.70
C LEU A 92 5.85 -7.88 7.75
N VAL A 93 5.50 -6.64 7.39
CA VAL A 93 4.77 -5.71 8.27
C VAL A 93 3.62 -5.05 7.53
N ASP A 94 2.57 -4.69 8.25
CA ASP A 94 1.52 -3.82 7.74
C ASP A 94 1.89 -2.35 7.95
N CYS A 95 1.51 -1.52 6.99
CA CYS A 95 1.57 -0.08 7.06
C CYS A 95 0.16 0.48 6.91
N THR A 96 -0.26 1.29 7.89
CA THR A 96 -1.58 1.93 7.95
C THR A 96 -1.49 3.45 7.96
N ARG A 97 -0.29 4.01 8.00
CA ARG A 97 -0.03 5.45 8.00
C ARG A 97 0.98 5.77 6.90
N PHE A 98 0.65 6.71 6.04
CA PHE A 98 1.43 7.03 4.84
C PHE A 98 1.79 8.50 4.82
N ILE A 99 3.08 8.80 4.59
CA ILE A 99 3.63 10.14 4.51
C ILE A 99 4.50 10.30 3.25
N GLN A 100 4.49 11.48 2.65
CA GLN A 100 5.37 11.79 1.53
C GLN A 100 6.71 12.34 2.07
N ARG A 101 7.72 11.46 2.23
CA ARG A 101 8.97 11.78 2.93
C ARG A 101 9.88 12.76 2.20
N ASP A 102 9.76 12.86 0.89
CA ASP A 102 10.57 13.71 0.02
C ASP A 102 9.88 15.03 -0.38
N MET A 103 8.63 15.28 0.07
CA MET A 103 8.00 16.58 -0.05
C MET A 103 8.56 17.50 1.03
N ASP A 104 9.43 18.40 0.64
CA ASP A 104 10.06 19.34 1.56
C ASP A 104 10.07 20.77 0.97
N VAL A 105 9.12 21.55 1.41
CA VAL A 105 8.96 22.98 1.10
C VAL A 105 8.95 23.83 2.36
N THR A 106 9.68 23.37 3.37
CA THR A 106 9.82 24.05 4.67
C THR A 106 10.37 25.49 4.54
N GLY A 107 11.18 25.75 3.51
CA GLY A 107 11.64 27.09 3.18
C GLY A 107 10.52 28.10 2.80
N LEU A 108 9.32 27.60 2.49
CA LEU A 108 8.11 28.42 2.22
C LEU A 108 7.15 28.46 3.42
N GLY A 109 7.53 27.90 4.58
CA GLY A 109 6.74 27.90 5.80
C GLY A 109 5.76 26.73 5.96
N PHE A 110 5.83 25.71 5.10
CA PHE A 110 5.04 24.48 5.24
C PHE A 110 5.76 23.43 6.06
N MET A 111 5.03 22.44 6.58
CA MET A 111 5.65 21.30 7.27
C MET A 111 6.25 20.30 6.27
N LYS A 112 7.26 19.56 6.71
CA LYS A 112 7.79 18.45 5.88
C LYS A 112 6.70 17.40 5.64
N GLY A 113 6.55 16.95 4.39
CA GLY A 113 5.50 16.05 3.96
C GLY A 113 4.19 16.75 3.55
N GLU A 114 4.07 18.04 3.83
CA GLU A 114 2.90 18.84 3.47
C GLU A 114 2.96 19.26 1.99
N THR A 115 1.90 18.94 1.24
CA THR A 115 1.73 19.48 -0.11
C THR A 115 1.09 20.88 -0.01
N PRO A 116 1.76 21.95 -0.51
CA PRO A 116 1.24 23.30 -0.41
C PRO A 116 -0.16 23.45 -1.03
N PHE A 117 -1.01 24.20 -0.34
CA PHE A 117 -2.37 24.56 -0.81
C PHE A 117 -3.32 23.37 -1.00
N GLU A 118 -2.97 22.19 -0.55
CA GLU A 118 -3.82 21.00 -0.57
C GLU A 118 -4.48 20.81 0.80
N ASN A 119 -5.70 21.35 0.95
CA ASN A 119 -6.40 21.36 2.24
C ASN A 119 -7.18 20.05 2.51
N ASP A 120 -7.48 19.28 1.47
CA ASP A 120 -8.36 18.10 1.57
C ASP A 120 -7.62 16.81 1.94
N ILE A 121 -6.29 16.82 1.82
CA ILE A 121 -5.46 15.64 2.12
C ILE A 121 -4.54 15.95 3.31
N PRO A 122 -4.62 15.20 4.41
CA PRO A 122 -3.74 15.41 5.55
C PRO A 122 -2.29 15.00 5.19
N ILE A 123 -1.32 15.55 5.93
CA ILE A 123 0.11 15.18 5.79
C ILE A 123 0.31 13.67 6.00
N VAL A 124 -0.43 13.10 6.94
CA VAL A 124 -0.46 11.65 7.20
C VAL A 124 -1.79 11.11 6.70
N ILE A 125 -1.78 10.28 5.68
CA ILE A 125 -2.96 9.54 5.26
C ILE A 125 -3.05 8.29 6.14
N GLU A 126 -4.14 8.16 6.90
CA GLU A 126 -4.41 6.98 7.70
C GLU A 126 -5.33 6.02 6.95
N SER A 127 -5.03 4.73 7.06
CA SER A 127 -5.85 3.66 6.49
C SER A 127 -7.15 3.52 7.28
N GLU A 128 -8.26 3.47 6.56
CA GLU A 128 -9.57 3.13 7.08
C GLU A 128 -9.93 1.65 6.84
N CYS A 129 -8.93 0.84 6.43
CA CYS A 129 -9.10 -0.58 6.15
C CYS A 129 -9.17 -1.38 7.46
N GLU A 130 -10.29 -2.05 7.68
CA GLU A 130 -10.48 -2.92 8.87
C GLU A 130 -9.70 -4.24 8.75
N PHE A 131 -9.42 -4.68 7.52
CA PHE A 131 -8.63 -5.88 7.27
C PHE A 131 -7.15 -5.64 7.58
N ASN A 132 -6.66 -6.22 8.67
CA ASN A 132 -5.24 -6.16 9.04
C ASN A 132 -4.82 -7.38 9.88
N PRO A 133 -4.35 -8.47 9.24
CA PRO A 133 -3.99 -9.70 9.95
C PRO A 133 -2.68 -9.62 10.74
N ILE A 134 -1.88 -8.54 10.58
CA ILE A 134 -0.59 -8.37 11.29
C ILE A 134 -0.75 -7.44 12.50
N GLY A 135 -1.39 -6.28 12.34
CA GLY A 135 -1.73 -5.36 13.43
C GLY A 135 -0.55 -4.56 14.03
N ARG A 136 0.51 -4.30 13.24
CA ARG A 136 1.64 -3.48 13.70
C ARG A 136 1.39 -1.98 13.54
N HIS A 137 0.64 -1.59 12.50
CA HIS A 137 0.29 -0.21 12.20
C HIS A 137 1.51 0.71 11.95
N ALA A 138 2.48 0.23 11.19
CA ALA A 138 3.68 1.00 10.88
C ALA A 138 3.39 2.24 10.01
N THR A 139 4.25 3.25 10.14
CA THR A 139 4.23 4.44 9.28
C THR A 139 5.19 4.23 8.11
N CYS A 140 4.67 4.30 6.89
CA CYS A 140 5.45 4.22 5.65
C CYS A 140 5.74 5.62 5.10
N GLY A 141 7.01 5.92 4.90
CA GLY A 141 7.48 7.15 4.25
C GLY A 141 7.85 6.88 2.80
N THR A 142 7.10 7.47 1.87
CA THR A 142 7.27 7.28 0.43
C THR A 142 8.06 8.43 -0.21
N GLY A 143 9.01 8.09 -1.10
CA GLY A 143 9.76 9.08 -1.87
C GLY A 143 10.37 8.50 -3.14
N ASP A 144 10.63 9.34 -4.16
CA ASP A 144 11.16 8.93 -5.46
C ASP A 144 12.68 8.77 -5.49
N ASN A 145 13.27 8.39 -4.36
CA ASN A 145 14.67 8.02 -4.25
C ASN A 145 14.84 6.80 -3.35
N PHE A 146 15.83 5.99 -3.67
CA PHE A 146 16.24 4.89 -2.80
C PHE A 146 16.85 5.48 -1.52
N ALA A 147 16.37 5.04 -0.34
CA ALA A 147 16.82 5.63 0.93
C ALA A 147 18.11 4.94 1.40
N GLU A 148 19.25 5.58 1.18
CA GLU A 148 20.59 5.06 1.52
C GLU A 148 21.16 5.72 2.76
N ASP A 149 20.71 6.91 3.12
CA ASP A 149 21.19 7.63 4.28
C ASP A 149 20.07 8.07 5.25
N LYS A 150 20.49 8.48 6.45
CA LYS A 150 19.58 8.84 7.54
C LYS A 150 18.71 10.07 7.22
N SER A 151 19.19 10.99 6.39
CA SER A 151 18.46 12.22 6.05
C SER A 151 17.24 11.93 5.17
N GLN A 152 17.31 10.84 4.41
CA GLN A 152 16.24 10.38 3.52
C GLN A 152 15.20 9.50 4.24
N TYR A 153 15.52 9.04 5.45
CA TYR A 153 14.67 8.16 6.24
C TYR A 153 13.67 8.95 7.08
N TYR A 154 12.40 8.87 6.71
CA TYR A 154 11.29 9.48 7.44
C TYR A 154 10.10 8.53 7.47
N GLY A 155 9.78 8.01 8.66
CA GLY A 155 8.80 6.95 8.91
C GLY A 155 9.40 5.81 9.75
N GLU A 156 8.78 4.66 9.75
CA GLU A 156 9.33 3.39 10.29
C GLU A 156 9.78 2.48 9.17
N VAL A 157 9.11 2.59 8.03
CA VAL A 157 9.35 1.89 6.78
C VAL A 157 9.51 2.94 5.68
N VAL A 158 10.38 2.70 4.69
CA VAL A 158 10.56 3.59 3.54
C VAL A 158 10.39 2.81 2.24
N ASP A 159 9.59 3.39 1.34
CA ASP A 159 9.31 2.85 0.02
C ASP A 159 9.27 3.96 -1.05
N MET A 160 8.76 3.62 -2.25
CA MET A 160 8.67 4.56 -3.35
C MET A 160 7.24 4.76 -3.91
N GLU A 161 6.19 4.08 -3.39
CA GLU A 161 4.85 4.09 -3.99
C GLU A 161 3.68 4.30 -3.01
N ALA A 162 3.76 3.75 -1.78
CA ALA A 162 2.60 3.55 -0.91
C ALA A 162 1.79 4.82 -0.61
N TYR A 163 2.44 5.97 -0.41
CA TYR A 163 1.72 7.24 -0.22
C TYR A 163 0.87 7.61 -1.44
N ALA A 164 1.44 7.45 -2.65
CA ALA A 164 0.72 7.77 -3.88
C ALA A 164 -0.51 6.86 -4.06
N LEU A 165 -0.35 5.55 -3.78
CA LEU A 165 -1.45 4.58 -3.82
C LEU A 165 -2.52 4.91 -2.79
N ALA A 166 -2.13 5.19 -1.54
CA ALA A 166 -3.04 5.59 -0.46
C ALA A 166 -3.82 6.86 -0.81
N LYS A 167 -3.15 7.85 -1.39
CA LYS A 167 -3.77 9.10 -1.82
C LYS A 167 -4.81 8.89 -2.92
N VAL A 168 -4.50 8.06 -3.93
CA VAL A 168 -5.46 7.69 -4.98
C VAL A 168 -6.66 6.98 -4.36
N CYS A 169 -6.44 5.98 -3.50
CA CYS A 169 -7.52 5.25 -2.84
C CYS A 169 -8.41 6.17 -2.01
N LYS A 170 -7.83 7.13 -1.28
CA LYS A 170 -8.58 8.13 -0.51
C LYS A 170 -9.48 8.99 -1.40
N HIS A 171 -9.00 9.43 -2.58
CA HIS A 171 -9.82 10.19 -3.54
C HIS A 171 -10.99 9.38 -4.13
N TYR A 172 -10.86 8.06 -4.18
CA TYR A 172 -11.92 7.18 -4.68
C TYR A 172 -12.75 6.52 -3.57
N ASP A 173 -12.55 6.86 -2.31
CA ASP A 173 -13.21 6.21 -1.14
C ASP A 173 -13.09 4.69 -1.20
N ILE A 174 -11.87 4.18 -1.40
CA ILE A 174 -11.56 2.75 -1.42
C ILE A 174 -10.64 2.43 -0.23
N PRO A 175 -10.99 1.50 0.66
CA PRO A 175 -10.12 1.05 1.74
C PRO A 175 -8.77 0.57 1.20
N PHE A 176 -7.68 1.04 1.81
CA PHE A 176 -6.31 0.76 1.39
C PHE A 176 -5.45 0.31 2.57
N ILE A 177 -4.68 -0.74 2.39
CA ILE A 177 -3.65 -1.19 3.32
C ILE A 177 -2.39 -1.61 2.56
N SER A 178 -1.22 -1.41 3.14
CA SER A 178 0.05 -1.82 2.53
C SER A 178 0.76 -2.82 3.41
N PHE A 179 1.24 -3.91 2.81
CA PHE A 179 2.11 -4.90 3.45
C PHE A 179 3.49 -4.80 2.83
N LYS A 180 4.49 -4.54 3.66
CA LYS A 180 5.88 -4.33 3.24
C LYS A 180 6.79 -5.40 3.79
N TYR A 181 7.51 -6.06 2.90
CA TYR A 181 8.57 -6.96 3.29
C TYR A 181 9.89 -6.18 3.42
N ILE A 182 10.47 -6.21 4.60
CA ILE A 182 11.69 -5.46 4.87
C ILE A 182 12.90 -6.19 4.29
N THR A 183 13.41 -5.68 3.19
CA THR A 183 14.56 -6.25 2.48
C THR A 183 15.88 -5.72 2.99
N ASP A 184 15.92 -4.44 3.40
CA ASP A 184 17.14 -3.71 3.63
C ASP A 184 17.08 -2.77 4.85
N GLY A 185 18.24 -2.23 5.23
CA GLY A 185 18.40 -1.35 6.37
C GLY A 185 18.17 0.14 6.09
N ALA A 186 17.74 0.53 4.88
CA ALA A 186 17.73 1.92 4.42
C ALA A 186 19.08 2.61 4.69
N ASP A 187 20.18 1.96 4.31
CA ASP A 187 21.57 2.37 4.50
C ASP A 187 22.38 2.16 3.22
N GLU A 188 23.68 2.40 3.26
CA GLU A 188 24.59 2.28 2.10
C GLU A 188 24.62 0.88 1.46
N GLN A 189 24.16 -0.17 2.17
CA GLN A 189 24.11 -1.55 1.68
C GLN A 189 22.72 -1.91 1.15
N ALA A 190 21.76 -0.99 1.18
CA ALA A 190 20.36 -1.25 0.88
C ALA A 190 20.12 -1.87 -0.50
N HIS A 191 20.88 -1.49 -1.51
CA HIS A 191 20.74 -2.04 -2.87
C HIS A 191 21.13 -3.53 -2.93
N GLU A 192 22.26 -3.92 -2.38
CA GLU A 192 22.70 -5.33 -2.34
C GLU A 192 21.76 -6.19 -1.48
N ASP A 193 21.33 -5.66 -0.33
CA ASP A 193 20.38 -6.31 0.54
C ASP A 193 19.03 -6.55 -0.13
N TRP A 194 18.53 -5.57 -0.90
CA TRP A 194 17.27 -5.67 -1.63
C TRP A 194 17.32 -6.84 -2.61
N GLU A 195 18.37 -6.92 -3.45
CA GLU A 195 18.53 -8.00 -4.43
C GLU A 195 18.57 -9.38 -3.76
N ASN A 196 19.31 -9.51 -2.65
CA ASN A 196 19.51 -10.78 -1.95
C ASN A 196 18.29 -11.25 -1.16
N ASN A 197 17.41 -10.34 -0.71
CA ASN A 197 16.31 -10.66 0.20
C ASN A 197 14.93 -10.67 -0.46
N LEU A 198 14.82 -10.43 -1.75
CA LEU A 198 13.55 -10.25 -2.45
C LEU A 198 12.62 -11.48 -2.39
N ALA A 199 13.19 -12.69 -2.46
CA ALA A 199 12.43 -13.91 -2.76
C ALA A 199 11.48 -14.39 -1.65
N ASP A 200 11.81 -14.16 -0.38
CA ASP A 200 11.07 -14.73 0.75
C ASP A 200 9.78 -13.95 1.08
N GLY A 201 9.67 -12.72 0.61
CA GLY A 201 8.60 -11.80 0.98
C GLY A 201 7.22 -12.25 0.50
N ILE A 202 7.14 -12.67 -0.76
CA ILE A 202 5.86 -13.11 -1.35
C ILE A 202 5.29 -14.34 -0.65
N VAL A 203 6.15 -15.25 -0.19
CA VAL A 203 5.73 -16.44 0.56
C VAL A 203 5.12 -16.05 1.90
N GLN A 204 5.74 -15.12 2.63
CA GLN A 204 5.18 -14.60 3.88
C GLN A 204 3.85 -13.88 3.64
N PHE A 205 3.76 -13.05 2.59
CA PHE A 205 2.54 -12.34 2.23
C PHE A 205 1.39 -13.31 1.95
N LYS A 206 1.62 -14.35 1.15
CA LYS A 206 0.60 -15.38 0.88
C LYS A 206 0.15 -16.09 2.14
N ASN A 207 1.09 -16.52 2.98
CA ASN A 207 0.79 -17.31 4.15
C ASN A 207 0.11 -16.52 5.28
N ILE A 208 0.44 -15.23 5.45
CA ILE A 208 -0.06 -14.42 6.57
C ILE A 208 -1.29 -13.60 6.16
N VAL A 209 -1.27 -13.07 4.93
CA VAL A 209 -2.30 -12.12 4.48
C VAL A 209 -3.32 -12.80 3.58
N LEU A 210 -2.88 -13.42 2.47
CA LEU A 210 -3.81 -13.94 1.47
C LEU A 210 -4.55 -15.19 1.93
N SER A 211 -3.95 -16.01 2.79
CA SER A 211 -4.64 -17.17 3.40
C SER A 211 -5.92 -16.82 4.15
N LYS A 212 -6.07 -15.57 4.59
CA LYS A 212 -7.28 -15.08 5.27
C LYS A 212 -8.50 -14.96 4.36
N PHE A 213 -8.30 -15.00 3.07
CA PHE A 213 -9.38 -14.99 2.07
C PHE A 213 -9.79 -16.40 1.62
N ASP A 214 -9.11 -17.43 2.11
CA ASP A 214 -9.43 -18.84 1.85
C ASP A 214 -10.25 -19.47 3.01
N GLU A 215 -10.43 -18.73 4.12
CA GLU A 215 -11.23 -19.12 5.30
C GLU A 215 -12.71 -18.74 5.11
#